data_a18eb4c835847f0fd96473c77f39c778
#
_entry.id   a18eb4c835847f0fd96473c77f39c778
#
_cell.length_a   1.000
_cell.length_b   1.000
_cell.length_c   1.000
_cell.angle_alpha   90.00
_cell.angle_beta   90.00
_cell.angle_gamma   90.00
#
_symmetry.space_group_name_H-M   'P 1'
#
loop_
_entity.id
_entity.type
_entity.pdbx_description
1 polymer ?
#
loop_
_entity_poly.entity_id
_entity_poly.type
_entity_poly.pdbx_seq_one_letter_code
_entity_poly.pdbx_strand_id
1 'polypeptide(L)'
;MELIYDNELDCWKSKLKLHNNHYINITLETEYKQAIQIYKLKNQILSKIRETIKQEINIQFYTANKLLDLYNNSWNQNEKVDYETFIQQMKLEEVIFNLDENSLQFWYNDGDLFLGHAIVVDINADGLFQDVQIVG
;
A
#
# COMPACT_ATOMS: atom_id res chain seq x y z
N MET A 1 -4.15 0.85 17.28
CA MET A 1 -3.26 1.67 16.40
C MET A 1 -3.01 3.02 17.05
N GLU A 2 -1.77 3.38 17.20
CA GLU A 2 -1.36 4.67 17.76
C GLU A 2 -0.68 5.50 16.67
N LEU A 3 -1.11 6.73 16.47
CA LEU A 3 -0.56 7.65 15.48
C LEU A 3 0.37 8.65 16.15
N ILE A 4 1.62 8.69 15.71
CA ILE A 4 2.66 9.56 16.23
C ILE A 4 3.11 10.50 15.11
N TYR A 5 3.16 11.79 15.40
CA TYR A 5 3.56 12.79 14.42
C TYR A 5 5.08 12.78 14.20
N ASP A 6 5.48 12.73 12.94
CA ASP A 6 6.87 12.81 12.50
C ASP A 6 7.12 14.22 11.95
N ASN A 7 7.90 15.02 12.69
CA ASN A 7 8.18 16.41 12.33
C ASN A 7 9.04 16.55 11.06
N GLU A 8 9.91 15.59 10.80
CA GLU A 8 10.81 15.66 9.63
C GLU A 8 10.05 15.39 8.34
N LEU A 9 9.14 14.42 8.36
CA LEU A 9 8.38 14.01 7.19
C LEU A 9 7.01 14.68 7.09
N ASP A 10 6.62 15.43 8.12
CA ASP A 10 5.35 16.14 8.20
C ASP A 10 4.14 15.23 7.96
N CYS A 11 4.11 14.12 8.68
CA CYS A 11 3.03 13.15 8.58
C CYS A 11 2.86 12.39 9.91
N TRP A 12 1.78 11.63 10.01
CA TRP A 12 1.53 10.77 11.16
C TRP A 12 1.93 9.34 10.82
N LYS A 13 2.56 8.66 11.76
CA LYS A 13 3.06 7.29 11.60
C LYS A 13 2.41 6.35 12.58
N SER A 14 2.17 5.13 12.14
CA SER A 14 1.69 4.05 12.98
C SER A 14 2.09 2.69 12.40
N LYS A 15 1.75 1.64 13.12
CA LYS A 15 1.85 0.26 12.65
C LYS A 15 0.52 -0.44 12.85
N LEU A 16 0.16 -1.29 11.92
CA LEU A 16 -1.04 -2.09 11.97
C LEU A 16 -0.66 -3.56 11.87
N LYS A 17 -1.17 -4.36 12.80
CA LYS A 17 -0.99 -5.81 12.78
C LYS A 17 -2.07 -6.45 11.92
N LEU A 18 -1.65 -7.22 10.93
CA LEU A 18 -2.56 -8.00 10.10
C LEU A 18 -2.87 -9.36 10.77
N HIS A 19 -3.89 -10.05 10.28
CA HIS A 19 -4.37 -11.31 10.86
C HIS A 19 -3.33 -12.43 10.90
N ASN A 20 -2.28 -12.36 10.07
CA ASN A 20 -1.19 -13.34 10.01
C ASN A 20 -0.01 -12.96 10.92
N ASN A 21 -0.20 -12.07 11.88
CA ASN A 21 0.82 -11.50 12.75
C ASN A 21 1.89 -10.67 12.03
N HIS A 22 1.68 -10.35 10.77
CA HIS A 22 2.54 -9.46 10.01
C HIS A 22 2.14 -8.02 10.28
N TYR A 23 3.13 -7.15 10.58
CA TYR A 23 2.91 -5.72 10.79
C TYR A 23 3.21 -4.95 9.52
N ILE A 24 2.35 -3.99 9.21
CA ILE A 24 2.60 -3.04 8.13
C ILE A 24 2.73 -1.63 8.71
N ASN A 25 3.47 -0.79 8.03
CA ASN A 25 3.58 0.62 8.37
C ASN A 25 2.38 1.37 7.83
N ILE A 26 1.88 2.32 8.64
CA ILE A 26 0.81 3.23 8.24
C ILE A 26 1.39 4.63 8.25
N THR A 27 1.22 5.35 7.15
CA THR A 27 1.53 6.77 7.05
C THR A 27 0.24 7.52 6.76
N LEU A 28 -0.08 8.49 7.60
CA LEU A 28 -1.23 9.36 7.41
C LEU A 28 -0.74 10.74 6.97
N GLU A 29 -1.15 11.16 5.80
CA GLU A 29 -0.88 12.48 5.25
C GLU A 29 -2.12 13.36 5.42
N THR A 30 -1.98 14.52 6.03
CA THR A 30 -3.08 15.43 6.29
C THR A 30 -2.55 16.81 6.68
N GLU A 31 -3.38 17.84 6.48
CA GLU A 31 -3.07 19.17 6.97
C GLU A 31 -3.20 19.32 8.49
N TYR A 32 -3.87 18.37 9.15
CA TYR A 32 -4.03 18.40 10.62
C TYR A 32 -2.70 18.10 11.31
N LYS A 33 -2.28 19.02 12.21
CA LYS A 33 -1.02 18.90 12.95
C LYS A 33 -1.20 18.62 14.44
N GLN A 34 -2.42 18.73 14.95
CA GLN A 34 -2.70 18.56 16.38
C GLN A 34 -3.27 17.18 16.66
N ALA A 35 -2.76 16.53 17.70
CA ALA A 35 -3.16 15.18 18.07
C ALA A 35 -4.68 15.06 18.33
N ILE A 36 -5.31 16.09 18.90
CA ILE A 36 -6.74 16.07 19.20
C ILE A 36 -7.59 15.94 17.92
N GLN A 37 -7.17 16.58 16.84
CA GLN A 37 -7.86 16.51 15.55
C GLN A 37 -7.82 15.07 15.00
N ILE A 38 -6.65 14.46 15.05
CA ILE A 38 -6.44 13.09 14.57
C ILE A 38 -7.16 12.09 15.46
N TYR A 39 -7.12 12.31 16.78
CA TYR A 39 -7.82 11.42 17.73
C TYR A 39 -9.31 11.33 17.43
N LYS A 40 -9.94 12.46 17.12
CA LYS A 40 -11.37 12.49 16.77
C LYS A 40 -11.71 11.71 15.52
N LEU A 41 -10.76 11.59 14.60
CA LEU A 41 -10.93 10.91 13.32
C LEU A 41 -10.38 9.47 13.30
N LYS A 42 -9.78 9.03 14.41
CA LYS A 42 -9.06 7.77 14.50
C LYS A 42 -9.88 6.56 14.00
N ASN A 43 -11.14 6.45 14.42
CA ASN A 43 -11.98 5.33 14.03
C ASN A 43 -12.31 5.34 12.54
N GLN A 44 -12.52 6.53 11.96
CA GLN A 44 -12.75 6.67 10.52
C GLN A 44 -11.51 6.31 9.73
N ILE A 45 -10.35 6.76 10.18
CA ILE A 45 -9.06 6.46 9.55
C ILE A 45 -8.82 4.96 9.54
N LEU A 46 -8.95 4.33 10.69
CA LEU A 46 -8.73 2.89 10.85
C LEU A 46 -9.73 2.07 10.03
N SER A 47 -10.98 2.47 10.03
CA SER A 47 -12.03 1.81 9.24
C SER A 47 -11.73 1.86 7.76
N LYS A 48 -11.34 3.01 7.23
CA LYS A 48 -10.99 3.18 5.81
C LYS A 48 -9.80 2.30 5.42
N ILE A 49 -8.77 2.27 6.25
CA ILE A 49 -7.59 1.45 5.99
C ILE A 49 -7.95 -0.03 6.00
N ARG A 50 -8.66 -0.50 7.02
CA ARG A 50 -9.05 -1.91 7.13
C ARG A 50 -10.00 -2.36 6.01
N GLU A 51 -10.95 -1.52 5.64
CA GLU A 51 -11.87 -1.79 4.52
C GLU A 51 -11.11 -1.97 3.22
N THR A 52 -10.10 -1.14 2.99
CA THR A 52 -9.28 -1.22 1.78
C THR A 52 -8.37 -2.44 1.80
N ILE A 53 -7.81 -2.80 2.96
CA ILE A 53 -6.99 -4.02 3.11
C ILE A 53 -7.80 -5.28 2.80
N LYS A 54 -9.09 -5.29 3.08
CA LYS A 54 -9.97 -6.41 2.70
C LYS A 54 -10.03 -6.62 1.19
N GLN A 55 -9.69 -5.61 0.40
CA GLN A 55 -9.65 -5.68 -1.06
C GLN A 55 -8.26 -6.12 -1.58
N GLU A 56 -7.36 -6.52 -0.70
CA GLU A 56 -5.96 -6.79 -1.07
C GLU A 56 -5.84 -7.80 -2.21
N ILE A 57 -6.63 -8.86 -2.20
CA ILE A 57 -6.59 -9.86 -3.27
C ILE A 57 -6.91 -9.22 -4.63
N ASN A 58 -7.87 -8.32 -4.67
CA ASN A 58 -8.25 -7.60 -5.89
C ASN A 58 -7.16 -6.63 -6.32
N ILE A 59 -6.52 -5.97 -5.36
CA ILE A 59 -5.39 -5.07 -5.62
C ILE A 59 -4.23 -5.83 -6.24
N GLN A 60 -3.93 -7.01 -5.72
CA GLN A 60 -2.87 -7.88 -6.23
C GLN A 60 -3.16 -8.37 -7.65
N PHE A 61 -4.39 -8.78 -7.93
CA PHE A 61 -4.79 -9.18 -9.29
C PHE A 61 -4.72 -8.02 -10.27
N TYR A 62 -5.18 -6.84 -9.86
CA TYR A 62 -5.07 -5.63 -10.67
C TYR A 62 -3.60 -5.34 -11.00
N THR A 63 -2.73 -5.44 -10.00
CA THR A 63 -1.30 -5.20 -10.15
C THR A 63 -0.67 -6.21 -11.12
N ALA A 64 -0.99 -7.49 -10.96
CA ALA A 64 -0.48 -8.53 -11.84
C ALA A 64 -0.94 -8.31 -13.28
N ASN A 65 -2.19 -7.91 -13.50
CA ASN A 65 -2.69 -7.58 -14.84
C ASN A 65 -1.89 -6.45 -15.50
N LYS A 66 -1.41 -5.51 -14.70
CA LYS A 66 -0.65 -4.36 -15.22
C LYS A 66 0.84 -4.68 -15.43
N LEU A 67 1.42 -5.55 -14.61
CA LEU A 67 2.88 -5.70 -14.54
C LEU A 67 3.41 -7.05 -15.01
N LEU A 68 2.60 -8.10 -15.10
CA LEU A 68 3.10 -9.45 -15.35
C LEU A 68 3.82 -9.56 -16.70
N ASP A 69 3.23 -9.00 -17.76
CA ASP A 69 3.84 -9.04 -19.09
C ASP A 69 5.15 -8.24 -19.12
N LEU A 70 5.16 -7.06 -18.48
CA LEU A 70 6.37 -6.27 -18.35
C LEU A 70 7.46 -7.06 -17.63
N TYR A 71 7.11 -7.71 -16.52
CA TYR A 71 8.07 -8.52 -15.78
C TYR A 71 8.63 -9.65 -16.65
N ASN A 72 7.77 -10.45 -17.25
CA ASN A 72 8.18 -11.62 -18.02
C ASN A 72 8.99 -11.24 -19.27
N ASN A 73 8.67 -10.12 -19.90
CA ASN A 73 9.30 -9.72 -21.16
C ASN A 73 10.58 -8.91 -20.97
N SER A 74 10.72 -8.19 -19.84
CA SER A 74 11.82 -7.22 -19.69
C SER A 74 12.67 -7.42 -18.44
N TRP A 75 12.15 -8.04 -17.38
CA TRP A 75 12.84 -8.18 -16.10
C TRP A 75 13.21 -9.62 -15.75
N ASN A 76 12.42 -10.56 -16.24
CA ASN A 76 12.60 -11.98 -15.92
C ASN A 76 13.61 -12.62 -16.88
N GLN A 77 14.70 -13.14 -16.33
CA GLN A 77 15.74 -13.83 -17.10
C GLN A 77 15.57 -15.35 -17.07
N ASN A 78 14.53 -15.84 -16.42
CA ASN A 78 14.23 -17.26 -16.25
C ASN A 78 12.93 -17.63 -16.98
N GLU A 79 12.35 -18.76 -16.63
CA GLU A 79 11.07 -19.17 -17.19
C GLU A 79 9.96 -18.18 -16.79
N LYS A 80 9.00 -17.99 -17.68
CA LYS A 80 7.87 -17.09 -17.40
C LYS A 80 7.11 -17.57 -16.17
N VAL A 81 6.69 -16.61 -15.34
CA VAL A 81 5.86 -16.87 -14.17
C VAL A 81 4.39 -16.58 -14.49
N ASP A 82 3.49 -17.24 -13.79
CA ASP A 82 2.05 -17.01 -13.90
C ASP A 82 1.58 -15.95 -12.90
N TYR A 83 0.30 -15.61 -12.95
CA TYR A 83 -0.30 -14.62 -12.04
C TYR A 83 -0.12 -15.01 -10.57
N GLU A 84 -0.37 -16.27 -10.25
CA GLU A 84 -0.30 -16.73 -8.86
C GLU A 84 1.11 -16.59 -8.30
N THR A 85 2.11 -17.00 -9.07
CA THR A 85 3.52 -16.87 -8.68
C THR A 85 3.91 -15.40 -8.50
N PHE A 86 3.49 -14.54 -9.43
CA PHE A 86 3.74 -13.10 -9.33
C PHE A 86 3.13 -12.52 -8.05
N ILE A 87 1.86 -12.82 -7.80
CA ILE A 87 1.13 -12.31 -6.62
C ILE A 87 1.77 -12.78 -5.32
N GLN A 88 2.23 -14.02 -5.25
CA GLN A 88 2.89 -14.56 -4.06
C GLN A 88 4.19 -13.84 -3.71
N GLN A 89 4.85 -13.21 -4.67
CA GLN A 89 6.05 -12.43 -4.43
C GLN A 89 5.75 -11.06 -3.83
N MET A 90 4.56 -10.54 -4.02
CA MET A 90 4.16 -9.24 -3.50
C MET A 90 3.87 -9.31 -2.02
N LYS A 91 4.51 -8.47 -1.23
CA LYS A 91 4.28 -8.40 0.22
C LYS A 91 3.97 -6.97 0.63
N LEU A 92 2.78 -6.78 1.19
CA LEU A 92 2.38 -5.45 1.66
C LEU A 92 3.26 -5.01 2.83
N GLU A 93 3.86 -3.83 2.72
CA GLU A 93 4.73 -3.26 3.74
C GLU A 93 4.20 -1.97 4.32
N GLU A 94 3.54 -1.16 3.51
CA GLU A 94 3.06 0.15 3.95
C GLU A 94 1.76 0.52 3.25
N VAL A 95 0.89 1.20 3.98
CA VAL A 95 -0.28 1.89 3.44
C VAL A 95 -0.12 3.37 3.76
N ILE A 96 -0.16 4.22 2.75
CA ILE A 96 -0.19 5.67 2.90
C ILE A 96 -1.62 6.13 2.66
N PHE A 97 -2.21 6.77 3.65
CA PHE A 97 -3.56 7.31 3.57
C PHE A 97 -3.50 8.82 3.56
N ASN A 98 -3.95 9.42 2.45
CA ASN A 98 -4.15 10.87 2.38
C ASN A 98 -5.56 11.17 2.88
N LEU A 99 -5.65 11.66 4.12
CA LEU A 99 -6.94 11.93 4.76
C LEU A 99 -7.72 13.01 4.05
N ASP A 100 -7.03 14.06 3.60
CA ASP A 100 -7.66 15.23 3.00
C ASP A 100 -8.29 14.90 1.63
N GLU A 101 -7.69 13.99 0.88
CA GLU A 101 -8.19 13.52 -0.41
C GLU A 101 -8.96 12.19 -0.32
N ASN A 102 -8.95 11.54 0.83
CA ASN A 102 -9.54 10.22 1.07
C ASN A 102 -9.02 9.16 0.10
N SER A 103 -7.75 9.25 -0.25
CA SER A 103 -7.08 8.32 -1.16
C SER A 103 -6.00 7.52 -0.46
N LEU A 104 -5.62 6.38 -1.03
CA LEU A 104 -4.61 5.50 -0.45
C LEU A 104 -3.58 5.10 -1.49
N GLN A 105 -2.39 4.75 -0.99
CA GLN A 105 -1.38 4.03 -1.75
C GLN A 105 -1.01 2.76 -0.98
N PHE A 106 -0.96 1.65 -1.70
CA PHE A 106 -0.44 0.39 -1.15
C PHE A 106 0.97 0.18 -1.68
N TRP A 107 1.91 0.05 -0.76
CA TRP A 107 3.33 -0.13 -1.06
C TRP A 107 3.72 -1.58 -0.78
N TYR A 108 4.10 -2.28 -1.85
CA TYR A 108 4.50 -3.69 -1.79
C TYR A 108 6.00 -3.84 -1.96
N ASN A 109 6.59 -4.72 -1.15
CA ASN A 109 7.89 -5.30 -1.49
C ASN A 109 7.68 -6.19 -2.71
N ASP A 110 8.58 -6.11 -3.68
CA ASP A 110 8.42 -6.82 -4.96
C ASP A 110 8.92 -8.27 -4.93
N GLY A 111 9.47 -8.74 -3.81
CA GLY A 111 10.09 -10.07 -3.75
C GLY A 111 11.20 -10.25 -4.77
N ASP A 112 11.94 -9.19 -5.06
CA ASP A 112 13.02 -9.12 -6.06
C ASP A 112 12.58 -9.31 -7.52
N LEU A 113 11.28 -9.28 -7.81
CA LEU A 113 10.80 -9.31 -9.20
C LEU A 113 11.39 -8.16 -10.03
N PHE A 114 11.46 -6.97 -9.46
CA PHE A 114 11.97 -5.76 -10.10
C PHE A 114 13.24 -5.26 -9.40
N LEU A 115 14.10 -6.19 -8.98
CA LEU A 115 15.41 -5.93 -8.40
C LEU A 115 15.34 -5.07 -7.11
N GLY A 116 14.33 -5.27 -6.30
CA GLY A 116 14.17 -4.59 -5.03
C GLY A 116 13.45 -3.24 -5.10
N HIS A 117 12.84 -2.93 -6.25
CA HIS A 117 11.97 -1.75 -6.37
C HIS A 117 10.63 -2.01 -5.65
N ALA A 118 10.03 -0.96 -5.15
CA ALA A 118 8.69 -1.05 -4.58
C ALA A 118 7.63 -1.06 -5.69
N ILE A 119 6.56 -1.81 -5.47
CA ILE A 119 5.37 -1.74 -6.32
C ILE A 119 4.34 -0.89 -5.56
N VAL A 120 3.87 0.18 -6.18
CA VAL A 120 2.94 1.13 -5.56
C VAL A 120 1.64 1.17 -6.33
N VAL A 121 0.53 0.95 -5.63
CA VAL A 121 -0.81 0.95 -6.22
C VAL A 121 -1.60 2.12 -5.66
N ASP A 122 -2.08 3.00 -6.54
CA ASP A 122 -2.91 4.14 -6.18
C ASP A 122 -4.39 3.75 -6.17
N ILE A 123 -5.08 4.12 -5.09
CA ILE A 123 -6.51 3.86 -4.90
C ILE A 123 -7.19 5.20 -4.59
N ASN A 124 -8.16 5.58 -5.42
CA ASN A 124 -8.82 6.88 -5.24
C ASN A 124 -9.89 6.86 -4.15
N ALA A 125 -10.52 8.02 -3.92
CA ALA A 125 -11.54 8.19 -2.89
C ALA A 125 -12.76 7.27 -3.08
N ASP A 126 -13.06 6.88 -4.32
CA ASP A 126 -14.16 5.98 -4.64
C ASP A 126 -13.78 4.50 -4.53
N GLY A 127 -12.54 4.21 -4.12
CA GLY A 127 -12.05 2.84 -3.98
C GLY A 127 -11.62 2.21 -5.30
N LEU A 128 -11.45 3.00 -6.35
CA LEU A 128 -11.01 2.49 -7.65
C LEU A 128 -9.49 2.45 -7.72
N PHE A 129 -8.95 1.37 -8.27
CA PHE A 129 -7.53 1.20 -8.52
C PHE A 129 -7.17 2.00 -9.77
N GLN A 130 -6.26 2.97 -9.64
CA GLN A 130 -6.01 3.94 -10.71
C GLN A 130 -4.68 3.78 -11.40
N ASP A 131 -3.64 3.40 -10.68
CA ASP A 131 -2.30 3.34 -11.24
C ASP A 131 -1.44 2.35 -10.48
N VAL A 132 -0.47 1.78 -11.20
CA VAL A 132 0.55 0.90 -10.63
C VAL A 132 1.91 1.39 -11.11
N GLN A 133 2.81 1.64 -10.16
CA GLN A 133 4.15 2.16 -10.44
C GLN A 133 5.21 1.25 -9.83
N ILE A 134 6.36 1.18 -10.49
CA ILE A 134 7.57 0.57 -9.95
C ILE A 134 8.44 1.74 -9.50
N VAL A 135 8.77 1.80 -8.21
CA VAL A 135 9.47 2.92 -7.58
C VAL A 135 10.74 2.42 -6.93
N GLY A 136 11.86 3.07 -7.24
CA GLY A 136 13.10 2.62 -6.64
C GLY A 136 14.26 3.54 -6.76
#